data_c26d548c262d11cef8efcce6481af3bc
#
_entry.id   c26d548c262d11cef8efcce6481af3bc
#
_cell.length_a   1.000
_cell.length_b   1.000
_cell.length_c   1.000
_cell.angle_alpha   90.00
_cell.angle_beta   90.00
_cell.angle_gamma   90.00
#
_symmetry.space_group_name_H-M   'P 1'
#
loop_
_entity.id
_entity.type
_entity.pdbx_description
1 polymer ?
#
loop_
_entity_poly.entity_id
_entity_poly.type
_entity_poly.pdbx_seq_one_letter_code
_entity_poly.pdbx_strand_id
1 'polypeptide(L)'
;HVKHTGTGVTNMGSLKAPKENVERMAEALREAGLEVCVHENVMNAIWHKLLANVAINGMSALLETKNGFVDGNQYAHEAARMLVEEAITVANACGCTLDHDAELEHAYEVSRMTDETISSMVQDVTHHRETEIRIITGAVCRLGREHGIATPCNDLMLQLVLAKQSIYL
;
A
#
# COMPACT_ATOMS: atom_id res chain seq x y z
N HIS A 1 -21.54 15.49 -10.59
CA HIS A 1 -22.07 14.14 -10.36
C HIS A 1 -21.07 13.33 -9.53
N VAL A 2 -21.54 12.70 -8.46
CA VAL A 2 -20.77 11.73 -7.68
C VAL A 2 -21.31 10.34 -8.04
N LYS A 3 -20.41 9.44 -8.46
CA LYS A 3 -20.74 8.03 -8.72
C LYS A 3 -20.20 7.20 -7.56
N HIS A 4 -21.11 6.59 -6.78
CA HIS A 4 -20.72 5.62 -5.77
C HIS A 4 -20.29 4.32 -6.45
N THR A 5 -19.03 3.94 -6.33
CA THR A 5 -18.44 2.81 -7.06
C THR A 5 -18.24 1.56 -6.20
N GLY A 6 -18.44 1.67 -4.89
CA GLY A 6 -18.31 0.53 -3.97
C GLY A 6 -18.51 0.93 -2.52
N THR A 7 -18.70 -0.05 -1.67
CA THR A 7 -18.70 0.05 -0.21
C THR A 7 -17.42 -0.53 0.36
N GLY A 8 -16.98 -0.04 1.51
CA GLY A 8 -15.80 -0.56 2.19
C GLY A 8 -15.81 -0.17 3.66
N VAL A 9 -15.08 -0.92 4.46
CA VAL A 9 -14.91 -0.65 5.90
C VAL A 9 -14.04 0.59 6.09
N THR A 10 -14.49 1.53 6.91
CA THR A 10 -13.69 2.67 7.36
C THR A 10 -12.83 2.23 8.54
N ASN A 11 -11.53 2.08 8.34
CA ASN A 11 -10.60 1.77 9.40
C ASN A 11 -10.16 3.04 10.12
N MET A 12 -10.31 3.07 11.44
CA MET A 12 -9.98 4.22 12.29
C MET A 12 -9.11 3.80 13.48
N GLY A 13 -8.36 4.75 13.99
CA GLY A 13 -7.59 4.57 15.21
C GLY A 13 -6.88 5.86 15.61
N SER A 14 -6.32 5.89 16.80
CA SER A 14 -5.62 7.04 17.32
C SER A 14 -4.11 6.89 17.18
N LEU A 15 -3.44 7.92 16.69
CA LEU A 15 -1.97 8.06 16.78
C LEU A 15 -1.56 8.85 18.04
N LYS A 16 -2.35 9.84 18.44
CA LYS A 16 -2.03 10.76 19.56
C LYS A 16 -3.25 11.20 20.36
N ALA A 17 -4.45 11.12 19.79
CA ALA A 17 -5.67 11.57 20.44
C ALA A 17 -6.16 10.55 21.49
N PRO A 18 -6.93 10.96 22.52
CA PRO A 18 -7.61 10.05 23.42
C PRO A 18 -8.53 9.08 22.67
N LYS A 19 -8.55 7.80 23.08
CA LYS A 19 -9.37 6.75 22.44
C LYS A 19 -10.85 7.12 22.37
N GLU A 20 -11.37 7.80 23.40
CA GLU A 20 -12.75 8.24 23.50
C GLU A 20 -13.18 9.16 22.34
N ASN A 21 -12.26 9.96 21.82
CA ASN A 21 -12.55 10.83 20.66
C ASN A 21 -12.72 10.02 19.38
N VAL A 22 -11.92 8.96 19.21
CA VAL A 22 -12.03 8.04 18.06
C VAL A 22 -13.33 7.26 18.14
N GLU A 23 -13.69 6.73 19.31
CA GLU A 23 -14.95 5.98 19.50
C GLU A 23 -16.17 6.86 19.24
N ARG A 24 -16.22 8.09 19.76
CA ARG A 24 -17.32 9.02 19.46
C ARG A 24 -17.47 9.31 17.97
N MET A 25 -16.34 9.47 17.25
CA MET A 25 -16.36 9.69 15.80
C MET A 25 -16.82 8.43 15.05
N ALA A 26 -16.34 7.25 15.48
CA ALA A 26 -16.73 5.98 14.91
C ALA A 26 -18.24 5.73 15.07
N GLU A 27 -18.80 6.06 16.26
CA GLU A 27 -20.22 5.92 16.52
C GLU A 27 -21.07 6.84 15.63
N ALA A 28 -20.69 8.12 15.50
CA ALA A 28 -21.37 9.03 14.59
C ALA A 28 -21.33 8.57 13.13
N LEU A 29 -20.24 7.96 12.68
CA LEU A 29 -20.14 7.40 11.32
C LEU A 29 -21.00 6.13 11.16
N ARG A 30 -21.07 5.27 12.19
CA ARG A 30 -21.94 4.09 12.18
C ARG A 30 -23.43 4.49 12.17
N GLU A 31 -23.82 5.52 12.94
CA GLU A 31 -25.17 6.10 12.89
C GLU A 31 -25.52 6.67 11.52
N ALA A 32 -24.52 7.19 10.79
CA ALA A 32 -24.66 7.63 9.40
C ALA A 32 -24.71 6.48 8.37
N GLY A 33 -24.66 5.22 8.80
CA GLY A 33 -24.75 4.04 7.94
C GLY A 33 -23.43 3.56 7.36
N LEU A 34 -22.28 4.04 7.88
CA LEU A 34 -20.96 3.58 7.44
C LEU A 34 -20.50 2.39 8.30
N GLU A 35 -19.86 1.42 7.66
CA GLU A 35 -19.16 0.36 8.37
C GLU A 35 -17.83 0.89 8.91
N VAL A 36 -17.60 0.79 10.23
CA VAL A 36 -16.42 1.35 10.89
C VAL A 36 -15.77 0.31 11.81
N CYS A 37 -14.48 0.07 11.60
CA CYS A 37 -13.61 -0.70 12.46
C CYS A 37 -12.63 0.23 13.19
N VAL A 38 -12.60 0.15 14.53
CA VAL A 38 -11.65 0.92 15.35
C VAL A 38 -10.51 -0.02 15.77
N HIS A 39 -9.28 0.38 15.41
CA HIS A 39 -8.07 -0.37 15.70
C HIS A 39 -7.35 0.16 16.94
N GLU A 40 -6.85 -0.73 17.77
CA GLU A 40 -5.93 -0.36 18.86
C GLU A 40 -4.60 0.18 18.34
N ASN A 41 -4.05 -0.46 17.31
CA ASN A 41 -2.90 0.01 16.57
C ASN A 41 -3.30 0.25 15.10
N VAL A 42 -3.69 1.48 14.78
CA VAL A 42 -4.09 1.85 13.40
C VAL A 42 -2.93 1.76 12.42
N MET A 43 -1.68 1.78 12.90
CA MET A 43 -0.51 1.62 12.04
C MET A 43 -0.49 0.24 11.38
N ASN A 44 -0.94 -0.82 12.06
CA ASN A 44 -1.07 -2.13 11.42
C ASN A 44 -2.01 -2.08 10.21
N ALA A 45 -3.17 -1.42 10.32
CA ALA A 45 -4.11 -1.29 9.20
C ALA A 45 -3.57 -0.42 8.06
N ILE A 46 -2.81 0.63 8.38
CA ILE A 46 -2.16 1.49 7.40
C ILE A 46 -1.09 0.70 6.63
N TRP A 47 -0.22 -0.02 7.34
CA TRP A 47 0.82 -0.82 6.73
C TRP A 47 0.26 -2.00 5.94
N HIS A 48 -0.76 -2.68 6.45
CA HIS A 48 -1.47 -3.74 5.74
C HIS A 48 -1.90 -3.29 4.32
N LYS A 49 -2.53 -2.14 4.21
CA LYS A 49 -2.89 -1.55 2.91
C LYS A 49 -1.65 -1.13 2.11
N LEU A 50 -0.64 -0.55 2.76
CA LEU A 50 0.57 -0.09 2.10
C LEU A 50 1.34 -1.25 1.46
N LEU A 51 1.41 -2.41 2.11
CA LEU A 51 2.10 -3.60 1.61
C LEU A 51 1.52 -4.10 0.28
N ALA A 52 0.20 -4.14 0.14
CA ALA A 52 -0.44 -4.44 -1.14
C ALA A 52 -0.07 -3.41 -2.23
N ASN A 53 -0.04 -2.13 -1.89
CA ASN A 53 0.40 -1.08 -2.83
C ASN A 53 1.88 -1.20 -3.20
N VAL A 54 2.75 -1.58 -2.25
CA VAL A 54 4.18 -1.83 -2.49
C VAL A 54 4.36 -2.99 -3.48
N ALA A 55 3.60 -4.07 -3.32
CA ALA A 55 3.64 -5.22 -4.22
C ALA A 55 3.21 -4.87 -5.65
N ILE A 56 2.13 -4.07 -5.79
CA ILE A 56 1.40 -3.95 -7.05
C ILE A 56 1.77 -2.68 -7.82
N ASN A 57 1.80 -1.51 -7.14
CA ASN A 57 1.75 -0.23 -7.84
C ASN A 57 2.99 0.08 -8.67
N GLY A 58 4.18 -0.09 -8.10
CA GLY A 58 5.43 0.18 -8.81
C GLY A 58 5.63 -0.76 -10.00
N MET A 59 5.39 -2.06 -9.78
CA MET A 59 5.52 -3.09 -10.80
C MET A 59 4.53 -2.86 -11.95
N SER A 60 3.25 -2.70 -11.62
CA SER A 60 2.21 -2.49 -12.64
C SER A 60 2.44 -1.19 -13.43
N ALA A 61 2.93 -0.11 -12.78
CA ALA A 61 3.22 1.16 -13.43
C ALA A 61 4.43 1.07 -14.39
N LEU A 62 5.47 0.33 -14.01
CA LEU A 62 6.63 0.12 -14.89
C LEU A 62 6.26 -0.66 -16.15
N LEU A 63 5.44 -1.70 -15.99
CA LEU A 63 5.07 -2.63 -17.06
C LEU A 63 3.76 -2.25 -17.78
N GLU A 64 3.05 -1.22 -17.28
CA GLU A 64 1.72 -0.78 -17.75
C GLU A 64 0.71 -1.93 -17.84
N THR A 65 0.68 -2.74 -16.77
CA THR A 65 -0.15 -3.94 -16.68
C THR A 65 -1.29 -3.78 -15.67
N LYS A 66 -2.23 -4.72 -15.72
CA LYS A 66 -3.27 -4.88 -14.70
C LYS A 66 -2.67 -5.46 -13.41
N ASN A 67 -3.38 -5.30 -12.31
CA ASN A 67 -2.94 -5.75 -10.98
C ASN A 67 -2.69 -7.26 -10.92
N GLY A 68 -3.55 -8.07 -11.57
CA GLY A 68 -3.43 -9.53 -11.57
C GLY A 68 -2.14 -10.07 -12.20
N PHE A 69 -1.43 -9.24 -12.98
CA PHE A 69 -0.13 -9.61 -13.52
C PHE A 69 0.90 -9.95 -12.43
N VAL A 70 0.78 -9.30 -11.26
CA VAL A 70 1.75 -9.50 -10.16
C VAL A 70 1.66 -10.91 -9.59
N ASP A 71 0.46 -11.43 -9.38
CA ASP A 71 0.27 -12.82 -8.91
C ASP A 71 0.38 -13.85 -10.06
N GLY A 72 -0.10 -13.50 -11.25
CA GLY A 72 -0.16 -14.39 -12.40
C GLY A 72 1.18 -14.65 -13.12
N ASN A 73 2.22 -13.87 -12.85
CA ASN A 73 3.53 -14.00 -13.49
C ASN A 73 4.61 -14.33 -12.47
N GLN A 74 5.29 -15.46 -12.64
CA GLN A 74 6.29 -15.97 -11.68
C GLN A 74 7.40 -14.96 -11.33
N TYR A 75 7.82 -14.12 -12.27
CA TYR A 75 8.88 -13.13 -12.04
C TYR A 75 8.37 -11.89 -11.30
N ALA A 76 7.15 -11.46 -11.63
CA ALA A 76 6.50 -10.36 -10.94
C ALA A 76 6.12 -10.76 -9.51
N HIS A 77 5.64 -11.98 -9.32
CA HIS A 77 5.36 -12.58 -8.01
C HIS A 77 6.60 -12.59 -7.12
N GLU A 78 7.74 -13.08 -7.63
CA GLU A 78 9.00 -13.08 -6.87
C GLU A 78 9.51 -11.67 -6.57
N ALA A 79 9.42 -10.74 -7.51
CA ALA A 79 9.80 -9.35 -7.27
C ALA A 79 8.91 -8.68 -6.21
N ALA A 80 7.59 -8.94 -6.25
CA ALA A 80 6.66 -8.45 -5.23
C ALA A 80 7.00 -9.02 -3.85
N ARG A 81 7.35 -10.32 -3.75
CA ARG A 81 7.81 -10.94 -2.51
C ARG A 81 8.99 -10.16 -1.90
N MET A 82 10.02 -9.90 -2.70
CA MET A 82 11.22 -9.19 -2.24
C MET A 82 10.90 -7.78 -1.73
N LEU A 83 10.02 -7.05 -2.42
CA LEU A 83 9.59 -5.71 -2.02
C LEU A 83 8.81 -5.74 -0.70
N VAL A 84 7.87 -6.68 -0.56
CA VAL A 84 6.98 -6.79 0.60
C VAL A 84 7.75 -7.25 1.83
N GLU A 85 8.67 -8.20 1.71
CA GLU A 85 9.51 -8.68 2.82
C GLU A 85 10.34 -7.56 3.46
N GLU A 86 10.98 -6.71 2.64
CA GLU A 86 11.68 -5.53 3.15
C GLU A 86 10.70 -4.58 3.87
N ALA A 87 9.54 -4.33 3.27
CA ALA A 87 8.55 -3.42 3.82
C ALA A 87 7.93 -3.92 5.13
N ILE A 88 7.66 -5.23 5.29
CA ILE A 88 7.21 -5.83 6.56
C ILE A 88 8.28 -5.66 7.64
N THR A 89 9.55 -5.91 7.30
CA THR A 89 10.67 -5.72 8.24
C THR A 89 10.73 -4.29 8.76
N VAL A 90 10.56 -3.30 7.87
CA VAL A 90 10.52 -1.88 8.23
C VAL A 90 9.28 -1.56 9.07
N ALA A 91 8.10 -2.08 8.70
CA ALA A 91 6.85 -1.86 9.44
C ALA A 91 6.96 -2.34 10.88
N ASN A 92 7.49 -3.54 11.09
CA ASN A 92 7.67 -4.12 12.43
C ASN A 92 8.69 -3.34 13.26
N ALA A 93 9.75 -2.82 12.66
CA ALA A 93 10.66 -1.91 13.32
C ALA A 93 10.02 -0.56 13.71
N CYS A 94 9.00 -0.12 12.96
CA CYS A 94 8.18 1.06 13.29
C CYS A 94 7.12 0.79 14.38
N GLY A 95 7.11 -0.39 15.01
CA GLY A 95 6.19 -0.74 16.10
C GLY A 95 4.90 -1.42 15.64
N CYS A 96 4.83 -1.88 14.40
CA CYS A 96 3.77 -2.78 13.96
C CYS A 96 4.04 -4.21 14.44
N THR A 97 2.99 -5.04 14.37
CA THR A 97 3.04 -6.46 14.70
C THR A 97 2.41 -7.25 13.55
N LEU A 98 3.07 -7.18 12.39
CA LEU A 98 2.60 -7.81 11.16
C LEU A 98 3.21 -9.20 11.03
N ASP A 99 2.37 -10.19 10.76
CA ASP A 99 2.80 -11.55 10.43
C ASP A 99 3.29 -11.60 8.98
N HIS A 100 4.50 -12.12 8.79
CA HIS A 100 5.18 -12.10 7.51
C HIS A 100 4.40 -12.84 6.41
N ASP A 101 3.98 -14.08 6.69
CA ASP A 101 3.36 -14.93 5.68
C ASP A 101 1.93 -14.47 5.38
N ALA A 102 1.21 -14.01 6.40
CA ALA A 102 -0.14 -13.48 6.24
C ALA A 102 -0.16 -12.20 5.40
N GLU A 103 0.78 -11.28 5.63
CA GLU A 103 0.84 -10.02 4.88
C GLU A 103 1.28 -10.22 3.43
N LEU A 104 2.21 -11.15 3.20
CA LEU A 104 2.64 -11.51 1.86
C LEU A 104 1.50 -12.14 1.06
N GLU A 105 0.78 -13.12 1.66
CA GLU A 105 -0.39 -13.74 1.02
C GLU A 105 -1.49 -12.71 0.76
N HIS A 106 -1.74 -11.79 1.70
CA HIS A 106 -2.70 -10.72 1.50
C HIS A 106 -2.35 -9.85 0.28
N ALA A 107 -1.09 -9.49 0.09
CA ALA A 107 -0.67 -8.70 -1.07
C ALA A 107 -0.98 -9.43 -2.40
N TYR A 108 -0.77 -10.74 -2.46
CA TYR A 108 -1.13 -11.56 -3.62
C TYR A 108 -2.65 -11.71 -3.78
N GLU A 109 -3.38 -11.88 -2.67
CA GLU A 109 -4.84 -11.93 -2.70
C GLU A 109 -5.44 -10.63 -3.28
N VAL A 110 -4.93 -9.47 -2.87
CA VAL A 110 -5.36 -8.18 -3.45
C VAL A 110 -5.08 -8.13 -4.95
N SER A 111 -3.92 -8.62 -5.40
CA SER A 111 -3.60 -8.72 -6.82
C SER A 111 -4.62 -9.58 -7.58
N ARG A 112 -4.97 -10.77 -7.05
CA ARG A 112 -5.97 -11.67 -7.63
C ARG A 112 -7.38 -11.08 -7.63
N MET A 113 -7.81 -10.49 -6.51
CA MET A 113 -9.15 -9.91 -6.37
C MET A 113 -9.38 -8.69 -7.27
N THR A 114 -8.31 -8.03 -7.68
CA THR A 114 -8.33 -6.83 -8.53
C THR A 114 -7.68 -7.07 -9.89
N ASP A 115 -7.67 -8.32 -10.37
CA ASP A 115 -6.87 -8.76 -11.51
C ASP A 115 -7.12 -7.93 -12.78
N GLU A 116 -8.37 -7.61 -13.09
CA GLU A 116 -8.77 -6.81 -14.24
C GLU A 116 -8.61 -5.29 -14.02
N THR A 117 -8.26 -4.86 -12.81
CA THR A 117 -8.12 -3.44 -12.46
C THR A 117 -6.70 -2.95 -12.78
N ILE A 118 -6.59 -1.71 -13.22
CA ILE A 118 -5.31 -0.99 -13.29
C ILE A 118 -5.12 -0.17 -12.01
N SER A 119 -3.92 -0.18 -11.43
CA SER A 119 -3.61 0.61 -10.24
C SER A 119 -3.71 2.12 -10.49
N SER A 120 -3.89 2.90 -9.42
CA SER A 120 -3.85 4.37 -9.51
C SER A 120 -2.53 4.85 -10.13
N MET A 121 -1.41 4.20 -9.80
CA MET A 121 -0.09 4.57 -10.32
C MET A 121 0.04 4.28 -11.82
N VAL A 122 -0.57 3.22 -12.35
CA VAL A 122 -0.68 3.02 -13.82
C VAL A 122 -1.46 4.15 -14.46
N GLN A 123 -2.59 4.56 -13.84
CA GLN A 123 -3.37 5.69 -14.34
C GLN A 123 -2.56 6.99 -14.36
N ASP A 124 -1.74 7.24 -13.34
CA ASP A 124 -0.89 8.43 -13.29
C ASP A 124 0.15 8.43 -14.40
N VAL A 125 0.85 7.29 -14.59
CA VAL A 125 1.84 7.14 -15.65
C VAL A 125 1.20 7.33 -17.04
N THR A 126 0.08 6.67 -17.31
CA THR A 126 -0.61 6.75 -18.61
C THR A 126 -1.19 8.12 -18.90
N HIS A 127 -1.49 8.91 -17.86
CA HIS A 127 -1.96 10.30 -18.00
C HIS A 127 -0.84 11.34 -17.82
N HIS A 128 0.41 10.91 -17.76
CA HIS A 128 1.59 11.76 -17.60
C HIS A 128 1.49 12.65 -16.33
N ARG A 129 1.04 12.06 -15.22
CA ARG A 129 0.95 12.73 -13.90
C ARG A 129 2.06 12.27 -12.97
N GLU A 130 2.35 13.07 -11.97
CA GLU A 130 3.23 12.67 -10.88
C GLU A 130 2.59 11.50 -10.12
N THR A 131 3.40 10.47 -9.84
CA THR A 131 2.97 9.26 -9.14
C THR A 131 3.18 9.38 -7.62
N GLU A 132 2.46 8.56 -6.86
CA GLU A 132 2.62 8.45 -5.41
C GLU A 132 3.82 7.58 -4.98
N ILE A 133 4.73 7.22 -5.88
CA ILE A 133 5.84 6.29 -5.57
C ILE A 133 6.71 6.78 -4.40
N ARG A 134 6.90 8.09 -4.26
CA ARG A 134 7.69 8.69 -3.18
C ARG A 134 7.06 8.50 -1.79
N ILE A 135 5.74 8.46 -1.72
CA ILE A 135 5.00 8.31 -0.45
C ILE A 135 4.61 6.85 -0.18
N ILE A 136 4.66 5.97 -1.16
CA ILE A 136 4.48 4.52 -1.02
C ILE A 136 5.84 3.87 -0.77
N THR A 137 6.53 3.50 -1.82
CA THR A 137 7.85 2.82 -1.76
C THR A 137 8.93 3.72 -1.14
N GLY A 138 8.89 5.02 -1.45
CA GLY A 138 9.82 6.00 -0.85
C GLY A 138 9.67 6.15 0.66
N ALA A 139 8.46 5.93 1.22
CA ALA A 139 8.29 5.89 2.67
C ALA A 139 8.98 4.66 3.29
N VAL A 140 8.87 3.48 2.66
CA VAL A 140 9.59 2.27 3.09
C VAL A 140 11.09 2.53 3.13
N CYS A 141 11.66 3.08 2.04
CA CYS A 141 13.09 3.39 1.95
C CYS A 141 13.53 4.40 3.02
N ARG A 142 12.76 5.45 3.27
CA ARG A 142 13.06 6.46 4.28
C ARG A 142 13.03 5.88 5.69
N LEU A 143 11.94 5.18 6.03
CA LEU A 143 11.78 4.55 7.34
C LEU A 143 12.82 3.45 7.57
N GLY A 144 13.16 2.67 6.53
CA GLY A 144 14.25 1.70 6.58
C GLY A 144 15.56 2.36 7.00
N ARG A 145 15.94 3.49 6.38
CA ARG A 145 17.14 4.24 6.76
C ARG A 145 17.07 4.77 8.19
N GLU A 146 15.92 5.29 8.64
CA GLU A 146 15.72 5.77 10.01
C GLU A 146 15.92 4.66 11.06
N HIS A 147 15.58 3.42 10.72
CA HIS A 147 15.72 2.24 11.58
C HIS A 147 16.97 1.39 11.30
N GLY A 148 17.86 1.82 10.40
CA GLY A 148 19.06 1.07 10.03
C GLY A 148 18.82 -0.22 9.26
N ILE A 149 17.69 -0.31 8.57
CA ILE A 149 17.26 -1.47 7.77
C ILE A 149 17.50 -1.16 6.29
N ALA A 150 18.23 -2.05 5.61
CA ALA A 150 18.45 -1.94 4.18
C ALA A 150 17.19 -2.33 3.39
N THR A 151 16.86 -1.54 2.37
CA THR A 151 15.71 -1.76 1.49
C THR A 151 16.11 -1.71 0.01
N PRO A 152 17.08 -2.53 -0.43
CA PRO A 152 17.66 -2.41 -1.78
C PRO A 152 16.64 -2.62 -2.90
N CYS A 153 15.67 -3.53 -2.73
CA CYS A 153 14.63 -3.77 -3.73
C CYS A 153 13.66 -2.59 -3.84
N ASN A 154 13.23 -2.04 -2.71
CA ASN A 154 12.40 -0.85 -2.68
C ASN A 154 13.14 0.39 -3.19
N ASP A 155 14.42 0.57 -2.84
CA ASP A 155 15.25 1.66 -3.36
C ASP A 155 15.37 1.57 -4.89
N LEU A 156 15.60 0.38 -5.45
CA LEU A 156 15.65 0.16 -6.90
C LEU A 156 14.29 0.45 -7.55
N MET A 157 13.19 -0.09 -7.00
CA MET A 157 11.85 0.14 -7.52
C MET A 157 11.50 1.64 -7.53
N LEU A 158 11.81 2.35 -6.46
CA LEU A 158 11.64 3.80 -6.37
C LEU A 158 12.36 4.52 -7.52
N GLN A 159 13.64 4.20 -7.76
CA GLN A 159 14.42 4.83 -8.81
C GLN A 159 13.87 4.51 -10.21
N LEU A 160 13.45 3.28 -10.47
CA LEU A 160 12.92 2.87 -11.77
C LEU A 160 11.62 3.61 -12.10
N VAL A 161 10.69 3.72 -11.15
CA VAL A 161 9.44 4.46 -11.36
C VAL A 161 9.69 5.96 -11.54
N LEU A 162 10.61 6.54 -10.76
CA LEU A 162 11.01 7.93 -10.92
C LEU A 162 11.70 8.18 -12.28
N ALA A 163 12.53 7.25 -12.73
CA ALA A 163 13.15 7.33 -14.06
C ALA A 163 12.08 7.30 -15.16
N LYS A 164 11.09 6.38 -15.07
CA LYS A 164 9.96 6.36 -15.99
C LYS A 164 9.17 7.67 -15.96
N GLN A 165 8.89 8.20 -14.78
CA GLN A 165 8.17 9.46 -14.61
C GLN A 165 8.93 10.65 -15.21
N SER A 166 10.25 10.69 -15.12
CA SER A 166 11.08 11.77 -15.68
C SER A 166 11.07 11.85 -17.22
N ILE A 167 10.49 10.88 -17.91
CA ILE A 167 10.38 10.89 -19.36
C ILE A 167 9.29 11.87 -19.82
N TYR A 168 8.29 12.12 -18.99
CA TYR A 168 7.11 12.91 -19.37
C TYR A 168 6.84 14.14 -18.45
N LEU A 169 7.54 14.28 -17.31
CA LEU A 169 7.50 15.48 -16.46
C LEU A 169 8.68 16.41 -16.76
#